data_484ca7d0b78b10f1d08983d4521d1d80
#
_entry.id   484ca7d0b78b10f1d08983d4521d1d80
#
_cell.length_a   1.000
_cell.length_b   1.000
_cell.length_c   1.000
_cell.angle_alpha   90.00
_cell.angle_beta   90.00
_cell.angle_gamma   90.00
#
_symmetry.space_group_name_H-M   'P 1'
#
loop_
_entity.id
_entity.type
_entity.pdbx_description
1 polymer ?
#
loop_
_entity_poly.entity_id
_entity_poly.type
_entity_poly.pdbx_seq_one_letter_code
_entity_poly.pdbx_strand_id
1 'polypeptide(L)'
;MDFEKLCEKVFSLHDDIRYAGVINDAGTLLAGGMRKGLDSITEEQNDELYLAQTALRKSMRQRFDDTMGRARYAYIEREKISMLTFYMDKNILVLSIEPNVDSHTVMDIAKDTMEILDGRAAVS
;
A
#
# COMPACT_ATOMS: atom_id res chain seq x y z
N MET A 1 -14.04 2.73 8.85
CA MET A 1 -13.46 3.36 7.64
C MET A 1 -13.95 2.62 6.40
N ASP A 2 -14.33 3.36 5.38
CA ASP A 2 -14.73 2.77 4.09
C ASP A 2 -13.47 2.55 3.25
N PHE A 3 -13.06 1.30 3.11
CA PHE A 3 -11.81 0.95 2.41
C PHE A 3 -11.89 1.18 0.89
N GLU A 4 -13.08 1.05 0.30
CA GLU A 4 -13.24 1.36 -1.13
C GLU A 4 -13.00 2.85 -1.38
N LYS A 5 -13.55 3.72 -0.55
CA LYS A 5 -13.30 5.16 -0.65
C LYS A 5 -11.85 5.52 -0.38
N LEU A 6 -11.21 4.83 0.55
CA LEU A 6 -9.79 5.01 0.81
C LEU A 6 -8.97 4.73 -0.44
N CYS A 7 -9.22 3.60 -1.11
CA CYS A 7 -8.51 3.24 -2.33
C CYS A 7 -8.76 4.24 -3.45
N GLU A 8 -10.00 4.73 -3.60
CA GLU A 8 -10.31 5.77 -4.59
C GLU A 8 -9.52 7.06 -4.33
N LYS A 9 -9.45 7.50 -3.09
CA LYS A 9 -8.67 8.70 -2.72
C LYS A 9 -7.20 8.51 -3.04
N VAL A 10 -6.65 7.33 -2.73
CA VAL A 10 -5.26 7.02 -3.01
C VAL A 10 -4.97 7.04 -4.51
N PHE A 11 -5.83 6.42 -5.32
CA PHE A 11 -5.67 6.45 -6.77
C PHE A 11 -5.68 7.88 -7.32
N SER A 12 -6.40 8.80 -6.69
CA SER A 12 -6.47 10.19 -7.15
C SER A 12 -5.19 10.98 -6.87
N LEU A 13 -4.27 10.45 -6.07
CA LEU A 13 -3.02 11.14 -5.74
C LEU A 13 -2.05 11.21 -6.91
N HIS A 14 -2.04 10.20 -7.77
CA HIS A 14 -1.11 10.16 -8.90
C HIS A 14 -1.58 9.15 -9.95
N ASP A 15 -1.45 9.53 -11.23
CA ASP A 15 -1.91 8.70 -12.35
C ASP A 15 -1.11 7.39 -12.49
N ASP A 16 0.13 7.36 -12.01
CA ASP A 16 1.01 6.20 -12.13
C ASP A 16 0.89 5.20 -10.98
N ILE A 17 -0.06 5.40 -10.07
CA ILE A 17 -0.42 4.37 -9.10
C ILE A 17 -1.21 3.29 -9.84
N ARG A 18 -0.66 2.08 -9.88
CA ARG A 18 -1.24 0.95 -10.61
C ARG A 18 -2.23 0.14 -9.77
N TYR A 19 -1.96 0.03 -8.48
CA TYR A 19 -2.70 -0.82 -7.55
C TYR A 19 -2.87 -0.08 -6.23
N ALA A 20 -4.06 -0.17 -5.65
CA ALA A 20 -4.32 0.27 -4.29
C ALA A 20 -5.32 -0.72 -3.68
N GLY A 21 -4.88 -1.47 -2.69
CA GLY A 21 -5.71 -2.49 -2.07
C GLY A 21 -5.50 -2.57 -0.58
N VAL A 22 -6.56 -2.84 0.14
CA VAL A 22 -6.52 -3.06 1.60
C VAL A 22 -6.65 -4.56 1.85
N ILE A 23 -5.70 -5.11 2.59
CA ILE A 23 -5.71 -6.51 3.01
C ILE A 23 -5.82 -6.61 4.53
N ASN A 24 -6.30 -7.76 5.01
CA ASN A 24 -6.29 -8.05 6.44
C ASN A 24 -4.97 -8.72 6.85
N ASP A 25 -4.84 -9.07 8.12
CA ASP A 25 -3.62 -9.68 8.66
C ASP A 25 -3.37 -11.10 8.13
N ALA A 26 -4.34 -11.71 7.46
CA ALA A 26 -4.16 -12.99 6.78
C ALA A 26 -3.75 -12.83 5.31
N GLY A 27 -3.67 -11.60 4.81
CA GLY A 27 -3.33 -11.32 3.41
C GLY A 27 -4.51 -11.38 2.45
N THR A 28 -5.74 -11.42 2.97
CA THR A 28 -6.94 -11.45 2.14
C THR A 28 -7.32 -10.03 1.72
N LEU A 29 -7.55 -9.83 0.42
CA LEU A 29 -7.97 -8.54 -0.12
C LEU A 29 -9.40 -8.21 0.34
N LEU A 30 -9.56 -7.07 0.99
CA LEU A 30 -10.84 -6.60 1.49
C LEU A 30 -11.47 -5.54 0.58
N ALA A 31 -10.66 -4.75 -0.09
CA ALA A 31 -11.13 -3.67 -0.96
C ALA A 31 -10.03 -3.24 -1.91
N GLY A 32 -10.41 -2.63 -3.03
CA GLY A 32 -9.47 -2.10 -4.01
C GLY A 32 -9.00 -3.15 -5.01
N GLY A 33 -7.85 -2.92 -5.57
CA GLY A 33 -7.25 -3.76 -6.60
C GLY A 33 -6.50 -2.94 -7.63
N MET A 34 -6.35 -3.49 -8.84
CA MET A 34 -5.69 -2.79 -9.94
C MET A 34 -6.49 -1.57 -10.38
N ARG A 35 -5.78 -0.53 -10.82
CA ARG A 35 -6.42 0.60 -11.48
C ARG A 35 -7.20 0.09 -12.68
N LYS A 36 -8.39 0.63 -12.89
CA LYS A 36 -9.25 0.24 -13.99
C LYS A 36 -8.49 0.29 -15.32
N GLY A 37 -8.57 -0.79 -16.08
CA GLY A 37 -7.91 -0.91 -17.37
C GLY A 37 -6.49 -1.45 -17.34
N LEU A 38 -5.95 -1.73 -16.16
CA LEU A 38 -4.61 -2.31 -16.02
C LEU A 38 -4.68 -3.75 -15.54
N ASP A 39 -3.76 -4.55 -16.08
CA ASP A 39 -3.55 -5.92 -15.62
C ASP A 39 -2.36 -5.98 -14.65
N SER A 40 -2.38 -6.96 -13.74
CA SER A 40 -1.23 -7.23 -12.89
C SER A 40 -0.03 -7.67 -13.73
N ILE A 41 1.18 -7.32 -13.27
CA ILE A 41 2.43 -7.77 -13.91
C ILE A 41 2.76 -9.22 -13.55
N THR A 42 2.04 -9.84 -12.61
CA THR A 42 2.22 -11.23 -12.21
C THR A 42 0.92 -12.01 -12.39
N GLU A 43 1.02 -13.32 -12.29
CA GLU A 43 -0.15 -14.19 -12.32
C GLU A 43 -0.92 -14.08 -10.99
N GLU A 44 -2.22 -14.39 -11.03
CA GLU A 44 -3.11 -14.29 -9.87
C GLU A 44 -2.58 -15.03 -8.64
N GLN A 45 -2.04 -16.24 -8.84
CA GLN A 45 -1.48 -17.02 -7.72
C GLN A 45 -0.30 -16.32 -7.07
N ASN A 46 0.54 -15.64 -7.86
CA ASN A 46 1.67 -14.88 -7.36
C ASN A 46 1.22 -13.61 -6.66
N ASP A 47 0.14 -12.99 -7.12
CA ASP A 47 -0.45 -11.83 -6.46
C ASP A 47 -0.93 -12.22 -5.06
N GLU A 48 -1.63 -13.34 -4.93
CA GLU A 48 -2.09 -13.85 -3.64
C GLU A 48 -0.93 -14.18 -2.71
N LEU A 49 0.13 -14.80 -3.25
CA LEU A 49 1.33 -15.11 -2.47
C LEU A 49 2.00 -13.83 -1.98
N TYR A 50 2.11 -12.81 -2.83
CA TYR A 50 2.68 -11.52 -2.45
C TYR A 50 1.94 -10.90 -1.28
N LEU A 51 0.60 -10.89 -1.33
CA LEU A 51 -0.21 -10.32 -0.26
C LEU A 51 -0.08 -11.12 1.04
N ALA A 52 -0.02 -12.45 0.95
CA ALA A 52 0.20 -13.29 2.12
C ALA A 52 1.57 -13.02 2.77
N GLN A 53 2.60 -12.87 1.96
CA GLN A 53 3.95 -12.54 2.46
C GLN A 53 3.98 -11.13 3.08
N THR A 54 3.23 -10.19 2.52
CA THR A 54 3.13 -8.84 3.08
C THR A 54 2.53 -8.87 4.48
N ALA A 55 1.47 -9.63 4.66
CA ALA A 55 0.85 -9.82 5.98
C ALA A 55 1.83 -10.47 6.98
N LEU A 56 2.58 -11.47 6.53
CA LEU A 56 3.58 -12.12 7.37
C LEU A 56 4.68 -11.13 7.80
N ARG A 57 5.15 -10.28 6.89
CA ARG A 57 6.17 -9.27 7.20
C ARG A 57 5.67 -8.28 8.25
N LYS A 58 4.40 -7.90 8.20
CA LYS A 58 3.82 -7.04 9.24
C LYS A 58 3.96 -7.69 10.62
N SER A 59 3.58 -8.96 10.75
CA SER A 59 3.67 -9.66 12.03
C SER A 59 5.12 -9.78 12.52
N MET A 60 6.08 -9.97 11.60
CA MET A 60 7.49 -10.01 11.95
C MET A 60 8.00 -8.66 12.44
N ARG A 61 7.58 -7.56 11.83
CA ARG A 61 7.96 -6.20 12.23
C ARG A 61 7.39 -5.83 13.60
N GLN A 62 6.19 -6.31 13.92
CA GLN A 62 5.53 -6.00 15.20
C GLN A 62 6.33 -6.45 16.42
N ARG A 63 7.21 -7.42 16.27
CA ARG A 63 8.09 -7.89 17.35
C ARG A 63 9.00 -6.79 17.89
N PHE A 64 9.24 -5.74 17.13
CA PHE A 64 10.13 -4.65 17.49
C PHE A 64 9.38 -3.35 17.84
N ASP A 65 8.05 -3.40 17.90
CA ASP A 65 7.24 -2.20 18.17
C ASP A 65 7.55 -1.58 19.53
N ASP A 66 7.80 -2.40 20.53
CA ASP A 66 8.06 -1.90 21.89
C ASP A 66 9.40 -1.19 22.01
N THR A 67 10.39 -1.61 21.23
CA THR A 67 11.75 -1.04 21.32
C THR A 67 12.00 0.04 20.27
N MET A 68 11.43 -0.11 19.08
CA MET A 68 11.71 0.77 17.94
C MET A 68 10.52 1.64 17.53
N GLY A 69 9.36 1.43 18.17
CA GLY A 69 8.11 2.04 17.72
C GLY A 69 7.50 1.28 16.55
N ARG A 70 6.26 1.58 16.24
CA ARG A 70 5.52 0.89 15.18
C ARG A 70 6.10 1.26 13.80
N ALA A 71 6.23 0.27 12.94
CA ALA A 71 6.54 0.52 11.53
C ALA A 71 5.32 1.20 10.89
N ARG A 72 5.52 2.31 10.20
CA ARG A 72 4.44 3.08 9.59
C ARG A 72 4.21 2.69 8.13
N TYR A 73 5.30 2.60 7.36
CA TYR A 73 5.23 2.11 5.99
C TYR A 73 6.58 1.57 5.55
N ALA A 74 6.57 0.81 4.46
CA ALA A 74 7.77 0.32 3.80
C ALA A 74 7.71 0.69 2.32
N TYR A 75 8.86 1.08 1.77
CA TYR A 75 9.03 1.39 0.36
C TYR A 75 10.04 0.40 -0.22
N ILE A 76 9.64 -0.30 -1.29
CA ILE A 76 10.54 -1.21 -2.01
C ILE A 76 10.56 -0.77 -3.46
N GLU A 77 11.73 -0.35 -3.94
CA GLU A 77 11.93 -0.06 -5.35
C GLU A 77 12.43 -1.34 -6.03
N ARG A 78 11.69 -1.77 -7.05
CA ARG A 78 12.11 -2.88 -7.90
C ARG A 78 12.34 -2.35 -9.32
N GLU A 79 13.02 -3.13 -10.14
CA GLU A 79 13.33 -2.71 -11.52
C GLU A 79 12.07 -2.45 -12.36
N LYS A 80 10.99 -3.19 -12.13
CA LYS A 80 9.77 -3.12 -12.94
C LYS A 80 8.57 -2.53 -12.23
N ILE A 81 8.69 -2.19 -10.94
CA ILE A 81 7.58 -1.67 -10.15
C ILE A 81 8.13 -1.14 -8.83
N SER A 82 7.49 -0.11 -8.28
CA SER A 82 7.74 0.34 -6.91
C SER A 82 6.54 -0.04 -6.05
N MET A 83 6.81 -0.44 -4.80
CA MET A 83 5.78 -0.88 -3.86
C MET A 83 5.83 -0.04 -2.60
N LEU A 84 4.66 0.41 -2.15
CA LEU A 84 4.48 1.05 -0.84
C LEU A 84 3.49 0.21 -0.04
N THR A 85 3.84 -0.05 1.22
CA THR A 85 3.00 -0.82 2.13
C THR A 85 2.81 -0.01 3.40
N PHE A 86 1.55 0.31 3.74
CA PHE A 86 1.22 1.13 4.91
C PHE A 86 0.58 0.23 5.97
N TYR A 87 1.16 0.25 7.18
CA TYR A 87 0.71 -0.60 8.28
C TYR A 87 -0.34 0.13 9.11
N MET A 88 -1.57 -0.34 9.01
CA MET A 88 -2.69 0.12 9.82
C MET A 88 -2.81 -0.81 11.04
N ASP A 89 -3.71 -0.50 11.96
CA ASP A 89 -3.82 -1.30 13.18
C ASP A 89 -4.11 -2.78 12.89
N LYS A 90 -5.16 -3.05 12.11
CA LYS A 90 -5.59 -4.44 11.79
C LYS A 90 -5.51 -4.76 10.30
N ASN A 91 -5.09 -3.81 9.49
CA ASN A 91 -5.12 -3.95 8.04
C ASN A 91 -3.84 -3.37 7.45
N ILE A 92 -3.66 -3.61 6.16
CA ILE A 92 -2.49 -3.13 5.43
C ILE A 92 -2.99 -2.53 4.11
N LEU A 93 -2.53 -1.33 3.79
CA LEU A 93 -2.78 -0.71 2.48
C LEU A 93 -1.55 -0.96 1.61
N VAL A 94 -1.76 -1.59 0.46
CA VAL A 94 -0.70 -1.94 -0.49
C VAL A 94 -0.88 -1.12 -1.75
N LEU A 95 0.18 -0.42 -2.16
CA LEU A 95 0.21 0.33 -3.42
C LEU A 95 1.30 -0.22 -4.33
N SER A 96 1.04 -0.23 -5.63
CA SER A 96 2.09 -0.39 -6.62
C SER A 96 2.11 0.84 -7.54
N ILE A 97 3.30 1.20 -7.99
CA ILE A 97 3.55 2.44 -8.74
C ILE A 97 4.44 2.10 -9.93
N GLU A 98 4.20 2.75 -11.08
CA GLU A 98 5.01 2.59 -12.28
C GLU A 98 6.50 2.80 -11.98
N PRO A 99 7.40 2.01 -12.60
CA PRO A 99 8.83 2.05 -12.26
C PRO A 99 9.54 3.33 -12.71
N ASN A 100 8.96 4.08 -13.63
CA ASN A 100 9.55 5.33 -14.13
C ASN A 100 9.29 6.54 -13.22
N VAL A 101 8.51 6.38 -12.17
CA VAL A 101 8.25 7.45 -11.20
C VAL A 101 9.47 7.57 -10.29
N ASP A 102 10.02 8.78 -10.19
CA ASP A 102 11.21 8.99 -9.37
C ASP A 102 10.93 8.84 -7.87
N SER A 103 12.00 8.63 -7.10
CA SER A 103 11.87 8.37 -5.66
C SER A 103 11.29 9.55 -4.88
N HIS A 104 11.53 10.79 -5.31
CA HIS A 104 10.94 11.96 -4.66
C HIS A 104 9.43 11.96 -4.81
N THR A 105 8.93 11.65 -6.01
CA THR A 105 7.50 11.53 -6.26
C THR A 105 6.88 10.39 -5.46
N VAL A 106 7.56 9.24 -5.38
CA VAL A 106 7.08 8.12 -4.56
C VAL A 106 7.00 8.54 -3.09
N MET A 107 7.97 9.28 -2.58
CA MET A 107 7.94 9.78 -1.20
C MET A 107 6.82 10.77 -0.97
N ASP A 108 6.50 11.61 -1.95
CA ASP A 108 5.36 12.52 -1.88
C ASP A 108 4.03 11.74 -1.83
N ILE A 109 3.91 10.70 -2.63
CA ILE A 109 2.74 9.81 -2.59
C ILE A 109 2.63 9.17 -1.20
N ALA A 110 3.74 8.69 -0.65
CA ALA A 110 3.75 8.10 0.68
C ALA A 110 3.28 9.09 1.74
N LYS A 111 3.79 10.32 1.70
CA LYS A 111 3.41 11.38 2.63
C LYS A 111 1.91 11.71 2.53
N ASP A 112 1.41 11.88 1.30
CA ASP A 112 0.00 12.20 1.08
C ASP A 112 -0.90 11.04 1.52
N THR A 113 -0.47 9.82 1.29
CA THR A 113 -1.20 8.63 1.75
C THR A 113 -1.26 8.59 3.28
N MET A 114 -0.16 8.87 3.95
CA MET A 114 -0.15 8.92 5.41
C MET A 114 -1.08 9.99 5.95
N GLU A 115 -1.17 11.14 5.29
CA GLU A 115 -2.11 12.19 5.68
C GLU A 115 -3.57 11.74 5.53
N ILE A 116 -3.88 10.99 4.48
CA ILE A 116 -5.21 10.41 4.30
C ILE A 116 -5.51 9.42 5.44
N LEU A 117 -4.57 8.53 5.75
CA LEU A 117 -4.74 7.53 6.80
C LEU A 117 -4.89 8.17 8.18
N ASP A 118 -4.22 9.28 8.42
CA ASP A 118 -4.32 10.03 9.68
C ASP A 118 -5.54 10.96 9.72
N GLY A 119 -6.32 11.03 8.64
CA GLY A 119 -7.49 11.88 8.55
C GLY A 119 -7.21 13.36 8.28
N ARG A 120 -5.95 13.74 8.05
CA ARG A 120 -5.56 15.14 7.88
C ARG A 120 -5.96 15.72 6.54
N ALA A 121 -5.92 14.91 5.48
CA ALA A 121 -6.27 15.36 4.13
C ALA A 121 -7.76 15.72 4.01
N ALA A 122 -8.61 15.19 4.89
CA ALA A 122 -10.04 15.48 4.89
C ALA A 122 -10.36 16.90 5.40
N VAL A 123 -9.40 17.58 6.00
CA VAL A 123 -9.57 18.90 6.62
C VAL A 123 -9.18 20.03 5.67
N SER A 124 -8.39 19.73 4.66
CA SER A 124 -7.88 20.75 3.73
C SER A 124 -8.85 21.05 2.58
#